data_7e76814e1f59a1a7944551eebe21da9b
#
_entry.id   7e76814e1f59a1a7944551eebe21da9b
#
_cell.length_a   1.000
_cell.length_b   1.000
_cell.length_c   1.000
_cell.angle_alpha   90.00
_cell.angle_beta   90.00
_cell.angle_gamma   90.00
#
_symmetry.space_group_name_H-M   'P 1'
#
loop_
_entity.id
_entity.type
_entity.pdbx_description
1 polymer ?
#
loop_
_entity_poly.entity_id
_entity_poly.type
_entity_poly.pdbx_seq_one_letter_code
_entity_poly.pdbx_strand_id
1 'polypeptide(L)'
;KDSIIRNQSGEEIGIVKLKPRERKYLHWDNLLTIEFNDKAPKVCSIIIQPNKTAKTIYLTGDSTVVDAQYEPWASWGQMLPYFFVPTEVVIANYAESGETLKAFEDRHRIDKIWNQIKPGDYFLIQFGHNDQKYGNSTKSGYRKRLREWIQKIKQLGAIPILVTSMNRRIFDENNKIVNTLDDFPDAMGEIAKEENVYLIDLNELSKTLFEAMGPELSKKAFVYYPPNSYPNQPNALADDTHFNPYGAYELAKCVVKAIVDQNLPLKKYISNNEKNFNPNKPDDVNRFHWPKSVFMESLKPDGN
;
A
#
# COMPACT_ATOMS: atom_id res chain seq x y z
N LYS A 1 3.02 15.94 -1.27
CA LYS A 1 4.03 15.88 -2.38
C LYS A 1 3.49 16.58 -3.61
N ASP A 2 4.25 17.49 -4.23
CA ASP A 2 3.87 18.11 -5.50
C ASP A 2 4.09 17.16 -6.71
N SER A 3 3.54 17.51 -7.88
CA SER A 3 3.71 16.72 -9.11
C SER A 3 5.03 17.00 -9.84
N ILE A 4 5.82 17.97 -9.40
CA ILE A 4 7.05 18.37 -10.10
C ILE A 4 8.17 17.37 -9.80
N ILE A 5 8.88 16.94 -10.82
CA ILE A 5 10.07 16.10 -10.70
C ILE A 5 11.28 17.01 -10.71
N ARG A 6 12.09 16.95 -9.65
CA ARG A 6 13.33 17.73 -9.54
C ARG A 6 14.53 16.80 -9.51
N ASN A 7 15.62 17.22 -10.12
CA ASN A 7 16.90 16.52 -10.01
C ASN A 7 17.55 16.80 -8.63
N GLN A 8 18.72 16.22 -8.39
CA GLN A 8 19.43 16.39 -7.12
C GLN A 8 19.90 17.84 -6.86
N SER A 9 20.01 18.68 -7.90
CA SER A 9 20.32 20.11 -7.82
C SER A 9 19.08 20.96 -7.52
N GLY A 10 17.88 20.36 -7.51
CA GLY A 10 16.60 21.05 -7.29
C GLY A 10 15.95 21.62 -8.57
N GLU A 11 16.56 21.41 -9.73
CA GLU A 11 16.02 21.88 -11.01
C GLU A 11 14.81 21.03 -11.44
N GLU A 12 13.80 21.66 -11.98
CA GLU A 12 12.60 21.01 -12.50
C GLU A 12 12.91 20.32 -13.84
N ILE A 13 12.80 19.00 -13.88
CA ILE A 13 13.13 18.17 -15.05
C ILE A 13 11.94 17.43 -15.63
N GLY A 14 10.78 17.53 -15.01
CA GLY A 14 9.58 16.87 -15.49
C GLY A 14 8.39 17.02 -14.54
N ILE A 15 7.31 16.35 -14.89
CA ILE A 15 6.06 16.35 -14.12
C ILE A 15 5.43 14.96 -14.08
N VAL A 16 4.92 14.57 -12.92
CA VAL A 16 4.06 13.39 -12.77
C VAL A 16 2.71 13.66 -13.44
N LYS A 17 2.28 12.77 -14.33
CA LYS A 17 0.98 12.87 -15.01
C LYS A 17 -0.14 12.42 -14.06
N LEU A 18 -0.67 13.36 -13.28
CA LEU A 18 -1.79 13.08 -12.36
C LEU A 18 -3.08 12.76 -13.12
N LYS A 19 -3.85 11.83 -12.59
CA LYS A 19 -5.23 11.59 -13.03
C LYS A 19 -6.10 12.80 -12.66
N PRO A 20 -7.20 13.07 -13.37
CA PRO A 20 -8.06 14.23 -13.06
C PRO A 20 -8.51 14.31 -11.61
N ARG A 21 -8.82 13.18 -10.98
CA ARG A 21 -9.27 13.11 -9.58
C ARG A 21 -8.16 13.46 -8.59
N GLU A 22 -6.90 13.07 -8.85
CA GLU A 22 -5.77 13.33 -7.95
C GLU A 22 -5.49 14.82 -7.77
N ARG A 23 -5.86 15.65 -8.75
CA ARG A 23 -5.70 17.11 -8.67
C ARG A 23 -6.52 17.75 -7.54
N LYS A 24 -7.47 17.00 -6.98
CA LYS A 24 -8.31 17.43 -5.85
C LYS A 24 -7.82 16.86 -4.51
N TYR A 25 -6.81 15.98 -4.54
CA TYR A 25 -6.32 15.31 -3.34
C TYR A 25 -5.33 16.19 -2.58
N LEU A 26 -5.46 16.24 -1.27
CA LEU A 26 -4.61 17.06 -0.39
C LEU A 26 -3.16 16.57 -0.32
N HIS A 27 -2.86 15.38 -0.80
CA HIS A 27 -1.50 14.86 -0.80
C HIS A 27 -0.70 15.15 -2.09
N TRP A 28 -1.29 15.83 -3.08
CA TRP A 28 -0.62 16.28 -4.29
C TRP A 28 -0.48 17.81 -4.33
N ASP A 29 0.12 18.38 -3.29
CA ASP A 29 0.47 19.80 -3.22
C ASP A 29 1.82 20.00 -2.50
N ASN A 30 2.21 21.24 -2.25
CA ASN A 30 3.44 21.62 -1.54
C ASN A 30 3.17 22.01 -0.07
N LEU A 31 2.00 21.68 0.47
CA LEU A 31 1.60 21.97 1.83
C LEU A 31 1.81 20.76 2.75
N LEU A 32 1.89 21.03 4.05
CA LEU A 32 1.79 20.02 5.09
C LEU A 32 0.38 20.05 5.65
N THR A 33 -0.41 19.02 5.32
CA THR A 33 -1.75 18.85 5.85
C THR A 33 -1.72 18.00 7.11
N ILE A 34 -2.36 18.48 8.18
CA ILE A 34 -2.52 17.76 9.44
C ILE A 34 -4.01 17.59 9.69
N GLU A 35 -4.47 16.35 9.83
CA GLU A 35 -5.85 16.02 10.13
C GLU A 35 -5.99 15.60 11.59
N PHE A 36 -6.95 16.17 12.28
CA PHE A 36 -7.31 15.83 13.66
C PHE A 36 -8.64 15.08 13.65
N ASN A 37 -8.59 13.80 13.95
CA ASN A 37 -9.74 12.92 13.91
C ASN A 37 -10.37 12.76 15.31
N ASP A 38 -11.61 12.18 15.32
CA ASP A 38 -12.47 12.00 16.48
C ASP A 38 -13.29 13.25 16.89
N LYS A 39 -14.21 13.06 17.84
CA LYS A 39 -15.25 14.05 18.21
C LYS A 39 -14.70 15.28 18.92
N ALA A 40 -13.57 15.18 19.58
CA ALA A 40 -13.01 16.27 20.38
C ALA A 40 -11.47 16.18 20.42
N PRO A 41 -10.79 16.37 19.30
CA PRO A 41 -9.34 16.34 19.29
C PRO A 41 -8.77 17.49 20.15
N LYS A 42 -7.74 17.17 20.95
CA LYS A 42 -7.09 18.15 21.83
C LYS A 42 -5.61 18.20 21.50
N VAL A 43 -5.14 19.36 21.09
CA VAL A 43 -3.74 19.62 20.77
C VAL A 43 -3.25 20.83 21.55
N CYS A 44 -2.17 20.68 22.32
CA CYS A 44 -1.56 21.79 23.06
C CYS A 44 -0.47 22.49 22.25
N SER A 45 0.28 21.73 21.45
CA SER A 45 1.35 22.29 20.62
C SER A 45 1.68 21.33 19.47
N ILE A 46 2.21 21.89 18.39
CA ILE A 46 2.79 21.15 17.26
C ILE A 46 4.21 21.67 17.06
N ILE A 47 5.17 20.76 17.04
CA ILE A 47 6.57 21.06 16.75
C ILE A 47 6.97 20.39 15.45
N ILE A 48 7.40 21.18 14.47
CA ILE A 48 7.83 20.69 13.15
C ILE A 48 9.34 20.91 13.04
N GLN A 49 10.10 19.83 12.87
CA GLN A 49 11.54 19.86 12.77
C GLN A 49 12.02 19.02 11.57
N PRO A 50 13.10 19.45 10.86
CA PRO A 50 13.71 18.63 9.83
C PRO A 50 14.32 17.37 10.42
N ASN A 51 14.03 16.20 9.85
CA ASN A 51 14.73 14.95 10.13
C ASN A 51 15.62 14.59 8.92
N LYS A 52 16.95 14.58 9.13
CA LYS A 52 17.95 14.32 8.07
C LYS A 52 18.54 12.90 8.14
N THR A 53 18.21 12.13 9.17
CA THR A 53 18.82 10.83 9.46
C THR A 53 17.87 9.64 9.22
N ALA A 54 16.58 9.88 9.23
CA ALA A 54 15.59 8.85 8.98
C ALA A 54 15.79 8.22 7.59
N LYS A 55 15.66 6.89 7.54
CA LYS A 55 15.60 6.15 6.28
C LYS A 55 14.21 6.27 5.66
N THR A 56 14.16 6.32 4.34
CA THR A 56 12.88 6.35 3.63
C THR A 56 12.52 4.95 3.14
N ILE A 57 11.28 4.55 3.36
CA ILE A 57 10.66 3.40 2.74
C ILE A 57 9.74 3.94 1.65
N TYR A 58 10.12 3.77 0.40
CA TYR A 58 9.28 4.11 -0.74
C TYR A 58 8.30 2.97 -1.00
N LEU A 59 7.01 3.29 -1.09
CA LEU A 59 5.97 2.35 -1.49
C LEU A 59 5.50 2.69 -2.91
N THR A 60 5.43 1.67 -3.76
CA THR A 60 4.80 1.75 -5.08
C THR A 60 3.77 0.65 -5.22
N GLY A 61 2.67 0.95 -5.89
CA GLY A 61 1.56 0.01 -6.02
C GLY A 61 0.30 0.66 -6.55
N ASP A 62 -0.79 -0.04 -6.35
CA ASP A 62 -2.13 0.33 -6.79
C ASP A 62 -3.05 0.75 -5.62
N SER A 63 -4.38 0.62 -5.81
CA SER A 63 -5.41 0.96 -4.82
C SER A 63 -5.29 0.21 -3.49
N THR A 64 -4.57 -0.90 -3.45
CA THR A 64 -4.38 -1.70 -2.24
C THR A 64 -3.19 -1.25 -1.40
N VAL A 65 -2.38 -0.30 -1.93
CA VAL A 65 -1.20 0.28 -1.28
C VAL A 65 -1.34 1.79 -1.04
N VAL A 66 -2.16 2.49 -1.83
CA VAL A 66 -2.31 3.95 -1.85
C VAL A 66 -2.74 4.53 -0.50
N ASP A 67 -2.34 5.77 -0.20
CA ASP A 67 -2.99 6.56 0.85
C ASP A 67 -4.38 6.95 0.35
N ALA A 68 -5.40 6.20 0.76
CA ALA A 68 -6.77 6.44 0.34
C ALA A 68 -7.27 7.79 0.86
N GLN A 69 -7.68 8.69 -0.05
CA GLN A 69 -8.14 10.04 0.30
C GLN A 69 -9.44 10.02 1.13
N TYR A 70 -10.30 9.03 0.90
CA TYR A 70 -11.66 9.01 1.45
C TYR A 70 -11.99 7.69 2.13
N GLU A 71 -12.60 7.76 3.32
CA GLU A 71 -13.28 6.61 3.90
C GLU A 71 -14.56 6.27 3.11
N PRO A 72 -14.95 4.99 3.09
CA PRO A 72 -14.46 3.85 3.88
C PRO A 72 -13.24 3.13 3.32
N TRP A 73 -12.64 3.63 2.28
CA TRP A 73 -11.51 3.00 1.59
C TRP A 73 -10.23 3.18 2.40
N ALA A 74 -9.42 2.12 2.47
CA ALA A 74 -8.11 2.14 3.10
C ALA A 74 -7.20 1.10 2.46
N SER A 75 -5.89 1.17 2.71
CA SER A 75 -4.92 0.23 2.19
C SER A 75 -3.86 -0.13 3.23
N TRP A 76 -3.14 -1.24 3.00
CA TRP A 76 -2.08 -1.64 3.92
C TRP A 76 -0.91 -0.64 3.93
N GLY A 77 -0.61 -0.01 2.80
CA GLY A 77 0.46 0.99 2.71
C GLY A 77 0.16 2.23 3.55
N GLN A 78 -1.11 2.65 3.60
CA GLN A 78 -1.58 3.75 4.45
C GLN A 78 -1.45 3.43 5.95
N MET A 79 -1.61 2.17 6.34
CA MET A 79 -1.52 1.74 7.74
C MET A 79 -0.08 1.46 8.18
N LEU A 80 0.82 1.23 7.25
CA LEU A 80 2.19 0.79 7.52
C LEU A 80 2.99 1.74 8.44
N PRO A 81 2.87 3.09 8.36
CA PRO A 81 3.59 4.01 9.25
C PRO A 81 3.38 3.75 10.74
N TYR A 82 2.21 3.25 11.14
CA TYR A 82 1.88 2.96 12.53
C TYR A 82 2.84 1.96 13.20
N PHE A 83 3.42 1.05 12.41
CA PHE A 83 4.23 -0.06 12.90
C PHE A 83 5.72 0.26 13.02
N PHE A 84 6.15 1.42 12.58
CA PHE A 84 7.57 1.82 12.58
C PHE A 84 7.87 2.91 13.61
N VAL A 85 9.13 2.99 14.03
CA VAL A 85 9.62 4.07 14.89
C VAL A 85 9.70 5.38 14.08
N PRO A 86 8.85 6.39 14.36
CA PRO A 86 8.67 7.55 13.46
C PRO A 86 9.92 8.43 13.28
N THR A 87 10.84 8.39 14.23
CA THR A 87 12.08 9.17 14.19
C THR A 87 13.18 8.52 13.35
N GLU A 88 13.06 7.23 13.07
CA GLU A 88 14.08 6.44 12.38
C GLU A 88 13.72 6.12 10.93
N VAL A 89 12.41 6.06 10.63
CA VAL A 89 11.89 5.70 9.31
C VAL A 89 10.75 6.61 8.91
N VAL A 90 10.72 6.96 7.63
CA VAL A 90 9.62 7.66 6.96
C VAL A 90 9.04 6.77 5.87
N ILE A 91 7.72 6.65 5.82
CA ILE A 91 7.04 5.98 4.71
C ILE A 91 6.65 7.01 3.65
N ALA A 92 7.19 6.87 2.45
CA ALA A 92 6.87 7.71 1.30
C ALA A 92 6.00 6.89 0.34
N ASN A 93 4.69 6.98 0.50
CA ASN A 93 3.74 6.23 -0.31
C ASN A 93 3.47 6.96 -1.64
N TYR A 94 3.92 6.38 -2.75
CA TYR A 94 3.74 6.87 -4.12
C TYR A 94 2.70 6.04 -4.91
N ALA A 95 2.13 5.02 -4.29
CA ALA A 95 1.08 4.20 -4.91
C ALA A 95 -0.11 5.06 -5.36
N GLU A 96 -0.83 4.57 -6.35
CA GLU A 96 -2.06 5.21 -6.84
C GLU A 96 -3.06 4.18 -7.36
N SER A 97 -4.32 4.38 -7.06
CA SER A 97 -5.41 3.51 -7.48
C SER A 97 -5.47 3.34 -9.00
N GLY A 98 -5.68 2.09 -9.45
CA GLY A 98 -5.80 1.77 -10.87
C GLY A 98 -4.49 1.74 -11.64
N GLU A 99 -3.32 1.86 -10.97
CA GLU A 99 -2.03 1.74 -11.65
C GLU A 99 -1.65 0.27 -11.89
N THR A 100 -1.17 0.00 -13.10
CA THR A 100 -0.32 -1.15 -13.42
C THR A 100 1.13 -0.75 -13.26
N LEU A 101 2.05 -1.72 -13.20
CA LEU A 101 3.49 -1.44 -13.20
C LEU A 101 3.90 -0.57 -14.40
N LYS A 102 3.33 -0.86 -15.58
CA LYS A 102 3.56 -0.07 -16.80
C LYS A 102 2.96 1.34 -16.71
N ALA A 103 1.71 1.48 -16.25
CA ALA A 103 1.06 2.78 -16.16
C ALA A 103 1.77 3.71 -15.18
N PHE A 104 2.34 3.16 -14.11
CA PHE A 104 3.14 3.89 -13.13
C PHE A 104 4.39 4.52 -13.77
N GLU A 105 5.06 3.81 -14.70
CA GLU A 105 6.16 4.35 -15.51
C GLU A 105 5.67 5.41 -16.50
N ASP A 106 4.65 5.10 -17.30
CA ASP A 106 4.13 5.98 -18.36
C ASP A 106 3.65 7.34 -17.79
N ARG A 107 3.30 7.37 -16.50
CA ARG A 107 2.90 8.58 -15.77
C ARG A 107 4.05 9.28 -15.07
N HIS A 108 5.28 8.82 -15.24
CA HIS A 108 6.48 9.39 -14.62
C HIS A 108 6.46 9.39 -13.08
N ARG A 109 5.66 8.52 -12.45
CA ARG A 109 5.58 8.42 -10.98
C ARG A 109 6.88 7.90 -10.39
N ILE A 110 7.45 6.90 -11.05
CA ILE A 110 8.72 6.30 -10.65
C ILE A 110 9.89 7.28 -10.81
N ASP A 111 9.86 8.16 -11.83
CA ASP A 111 10.92 9.13 -12.08
C ASP A 111 11.08 10.11 -10.92
N LYS A 112 9.97 10.46 -10.26
CA LYS A 112 10.02 11.29 -9.05
C LYS A 112 10.78 10.60 -7.93
N ILE A 113 10.64 9.29 -7.78
CA ILE A 113 11.33 8.51 -6.75
C ILE A 113 12.82 8.38 -7.10
N TRP A 114 13.17 8.10 -8.36
CA TRP A 114 14.56 7.96 -8.79
C TRP A 114 15.45 9.16 -8.42
N ASN A 115 14.87 10.35 -8.37
CA ASN A 115 15.59 11.56 -8.06
C ASN A 115 15.66 11.88 -6.55
N GLN A 116 14.98 11.12 -5.71
CA GLN A 116 14.91 11.34 -4.26
C GLN A 116 15.56 10.22 -3.44
N ILE A 117 15.57 9.00 -3.97
CA ILE A 117 16.07 7.81 -3.29
C ILE A 117 17.57 7.92 -2.97
N LYS A 118 17.96 7.48 -1.78
CA LYS A 118 19.32 7.56 -1.27
C LYS A 118 19.85 6.17 -0.91
N PRO A 119 21.17 6.00 -0.88
CA PRO A 119 21.77 4.75 -0.41
C PRO A 119 21.28 4.37 0.99
N GLY A 120 20.87 3.11 1.12
CA GLY A 120 20.34 2.55 2.36
C GLY A 120 18.87 2.83 2.62
N ASP A 121 18.15 3.50 1.70
CA ASP A 121 16.69 3.54 1.70
C ASP A 121 16.11 2.19 1.25
N TYR A 122 14.82 2.00 1.48
CA TYR A 122 14.10 0.78 1.12
C TYR A 122 13.05 1.08 0.07
N PHE A 123 12.78 0.10 -0.77
CA PHE A 123 11.83 0.26 -1.87
C PHE A 123 10.91 -0.96 -1.94
N LEU A 124 9.66 -0.82 -1.53
CA LEU A 124 8.65 -1.87 -1.59
C LEU A 124 7.83 -1.72 -2.87
N ILE A 125 7.72 -2.80 -3.63
CA ILE A 125 7.05 -2.85 -4.94
C ILE A 125 5.90 -3.86 -4.86
N GLN A 126 4.65 -3.40 -5.07
CA GLN A 126 3.50 -4.27 -5.19
C GLN A 126 2.63 -3.86 -6.38
N PHE A 127 2.56 -4.70 -7.39
CA PHE A 127 1.66 -4.58 -8.54
C PHE A 127 1.15 -5.97 -8.92
N GLY A 128 -0.01 -6.04 -9.58
CA GLY A 128 -0.61 -7.30 -10.02
C GLY A 128 -2.11 -7.20 -10.28
N HIS A 129 -2.88 -6.57 -9.37
CA HIS A 129 -4.34 -6.49 -9.49
C HIS A 129 -4.81 -5.86 -10.81
N ASN A 130 -4.20 -4.77 -11.21
CA ASN A 130 -4.55 -4.08 -12.44
C ASN A 130 -3.77 -4.63 -13.64
N ASP A 131 -2.54 -5.11 -13.44
CA ASP A 131 -1.74 -5.78 -14.48
C ASP A 131 -2.48 -7.01 -15.02
N GLN A 132 -3.07 -7.80 -14.15
CA GLN A 132 -3.93 -8.93 -14.50
C GLN A 132 -5.17 -8.50 -15.29
N LYS A 133 -5.82 -7.41 -14.89
CA LYS A 133 -7.10 -6.97 -15.43
C LYS A 133 -6.98 -6.29 -16.80
N TYR A 134 -5.99 -5.42 -16.97
CA TYR A 134 -5.98 -4.51 -18.12
C TYR A 134 -5.17 -5.02 -19.31
N GLY A 135 -4.70 -6.23 -19.39
CA GLY A 135 -4.14 -6.87 -20.58
C GLY A 135 -3.03 -6.10 -21.36
N ASN A 136 -2.84 -4.81 -21.06
CA ASN A 136 -1.80 -3.96 -21.62
C ASN A 136 -0.44 -4.17 -20.91
N SER A 137 -0.45 -4.88 -19.79
CA SER A 137 0.73 -5.43 -19.15
C SER A 137 0.90 -6.87 -19.62
N THR A 138 1.66 -7.10 -20.68
CA THR A 138 2.05 -8.47 -20.99
C THR A 138 2.88 -9.04 -19.84
N LYS A 139 2.71 -10.34 -19.53
CA LYS A 139 3.49 -11.00 -18.46
C LYS A 139 5.00 -10.86 -18.66
N SER A 140 5.48 -10.93 -19.89
CA SER A 140 6.89 -10.69 -20.22
C SER A 140 7.30 -9.24 -19.97
N GLY A 141 6.46 -8.27 -20.30
CA GLY A 141 6.71 -6.86 -20.04
C GLY A 141 6.71 -6.52 -18.55
N TYR A 142 5.83 -7.14 -17.77
CA TYR A 142 5.81 -7.03 -16.31
C TYR A 142 7.12 -7.54 -15.69
N ARG A 143 7.55 -8.78 -16.05
CA ARG A 143 8.79 -9.38 -15.58
C ARG A 143 10.03 -8.54 -15.96
N LYS A 144 10.07 -8.02 -17.18
CA LYS A 144 11.15 -7.15 -17.65
C LYS A 144 11.25 -5.89 -16.79
N ARG A 145 10.13 -5.18 -16.58
CA ARG A 145 10.11 -3.94 -15.78
C ARG A 145 10.51 -4.16 -14.33
N LEU A 146 10.03 -5.23 -13.70
CA LEU A 146 10.44 -5.55 -12.34
C LEU A 146 11.96 -5.72 -12.23
N ARG A 147 12.60 -6.44 -13.18
CA ARG A 147 14.07 -6.59 -13.20
C ARG A 147 14.77 -5.24 -13.39
N GLU A 148 14.30 -4.43 -14.32
CA GLU A 148 14.86 -3.09 -14.58
C GLU A 148 14.79 -2.21 -13.34
N TRP A 149 13.65 -2.22 -12.64
CA TRP A 149 13.49 -1.47 -11.39
C TRP A 149 14.43 -1.98 -10.30
N ILE A 150 14.47 -3.29 -10.08
CA ILE A 150 15.35 -3.90 -9.09
C ILE A 150 16.82 -3.53 -9.32
N GLN A 151 17.28 -3.64 -10.58
CA GLN A 151 18.66 -3.30 -10.95
C GLN A 151 18.94 -1.81 -10.70
N LYS A 152 18.00 -0.93 -11.07
CA LYS A 152 18.13 0.52 -10.82
C LYS A 152 18.16 0.85 -9.33
N ILE A 153 17.31 0.23 -8.52
CA ILE A 153 17.29 0.42 -7.06
C ILE A 153 18.63 0.01 -6.44
N LYS A 154 19.17 -1.16 -6.85
CA LYS A 154 20.48 -1.64 -6.40
C LYS A 154 21.61 -0.69 -6.81
N GLN A 155 21.59 -0.18 -8.06
CA GLN A 155 22.57 0.81 -8.54
C GLN A 155 22.56 2.10 -7.73
N LEU A 156 21.39 2.52 -7.24
CA LEU A 156 21.23 3.69 -6.38
C LEU A 156 21.58 3.41 -4.90
N GLY A 157 22.02 2.19 -4.58
CA GLY A 157 22.40 1.77 -3.23
C GLY A 157 21.24 1.56 -2.27
N ALA A 158 20.01 1.48 -2.78
CA ALA A 158 18.81 1.20 -2.00
C ALA A 158 18.48 -0.31 -2.00
N ILE A 159 17.57 -0.72 -1.14
CA ILE A 159 17.22 -2.11 -0.88
C ILE A 159 15.84 -2.41 -1.48
N PRO A 160 15.75 -3.16 -2.59
CA PRO A 160 14.46 -3.57 -3.14
C PRO A 160 13.83 -4.70 -2.32
N ILE A 161 12.52 -4.61 -2.11
CA ILE A 161 11.68 -5.61 -1.46
C ILE A 161 10.44 -5.78 -2.34
N LEU A 162 10.22 -6.97 -2.87
CA LEU A 162 9.01 -7.29 -3.61
C LEU A 162 7.91 -7.71 -2.64
N VAL A 163 6.67 -7.30 -2.93
CA VAL A 163 5.48 -7.64 -2.15
C VAL A 163 4.45 -8.22 -3.12
N THR A 164 4.10 -9.50 -2.98
CA THR A 164 3.08 -10.10 -3.85
C THR A 164 1.71 -9.47 -3.56
N SER A 165 0.88 -9.34 -4.60
CA SER A 165 -0.48 -8.80 -4.43
C SER A 165 -1.32 -9.72 -3.56
N MET A 166 -2.02 -9.14 -2.56
CA MET A 166 -2.94 -9.88 -1.72
C MET A 166 -4.14 -10.39 -2.51
N ASN A 167 -4.80 -11.42 -1.98
CA ASN A 167 -5.97 -12.01 -2.60
C ASN A 167 -7.21 -11.08 -2.57
N ARG A 168 -8.10 -11.25 -3.54
CA ARG A 168 -9.47 -10.78 -3.45
C ARG A 168 -10.28 -11.72 -2.55
N ARG A 169 -11.39 -11.24 -2.02
CA ARG A 169 -12.30 -12.03 -1.16
C ARG A 169 -13.23 -12.91 -2.02
N ILE A 170 -12.66 -13.81 -2.78
CA ILE A 170 -13.40 -14.80 -3.58
C ILE A 170 -13.14 -16.17 -2.99
N PHE A 171 -14.20 -16.82 -2.52
CA PHE A 171 -14.15 -18.15 -1.91
C PHE A 171 -14.79 -19.19 -2.83
N ASP A 172 -14.26 -20.40 -2.79
CA ASP A 172 -14.88 -21.57 -3.39
C ASP A 172 -15.91 -22.22 -2.44
N GLU A 173 -16.51 -23.33 -2.89
CA GLU A 173 -17.48 -24.11 -2.13
C GLU A 173 -16.93 -24.72 -0.82
N ASN A 174 -15.61 -24.84 -0.71
CA ASN A 174 -14.92 -25.37 0.46
C ASN A 174 -14.41 -24.25 1.41
N ASN A 175 -14.88 -23.01 1.20
CA ASN A 175 -14.44 -21.83 1.92
C ASN A 175 -12.91 -21.54 1.78
N LYS A 176 -12.35 -21.87 0.61
CA LYS A 176 -10.97 -21.56 0.27
C LYS A 176 -10.89 -20.38 -0.67
N ILE A 177 -9.87 -19.54 -0.48
CA ILE A 177 -9.61 -18.41 -1.36
C ILE A 177 -9.21 -18.89 -2.75
N VAL A 178 -9.89 -18.36 -3.76
CA VAL A 178 -9.62 -18.61 -5.17
C VAL A 178 -8.60 -17.58 -5.68
N ASN A 179 -7.53 -18.05 -6.32
CA ASN A 179 -6.61 -17.15 -7.00
C ASN A 179 -7.29 -16.48 -8.20
N THR A 180 -7.36 -15.16 -8.17
CA THR A 180 -7.93 -14.31 -9.24
C THR A 180 -6.87 -13.39 -9.86
N LEU A 181 -5.60 -13.62 -9.57
CA LEU A 181 -4.48 -12.79 -9.99
C LEU A 181 -3.60 -13.46 -11.05
N ASP A 182 -4.09 -14.56 -11.64
CA ASP A 182 -3.33 -15.41 -12.57
C ASP A 182 -1.99 -15.83 -11.94
N ASP A 183 -0.90 -15.69 -12.70
CA ASP A 183 0.47 -16.02 -12.29
C ASP A 183 1.31 -14.78 -11.90
N PHE A 184 0.69 -13.60 -11.68
CA PHE A 184 1.44 -12.39 -11.30
C PHE A 184 2.14 -12.51 -9.94
N PRO A 185 1.52 -13.08 -8.87
CA PRO A 185 2.23 -13.33 -7.62
C PRO A 185 3.41 -14.31 -7.79
N ASP A 186 3.20 -15.40 -8.53
CA ASP A 186 4.26 -16.40 -8.81
C ASP A 186 5.41 -15.76 -9.59
N ALA A 187 5.09 -14.96 -10.63
CA ALA A 187 6.08 -14.23 -11.43
C ALA A 187 6.94 -13.30 -10.58
N MET A 188 6.33 -12.63 -9.60
CA MET A 188 7.08 -11.78 -8.66
C MET A 188 8.01 -12.61 -7.76
N GLY A 189 7.52 -13.75 -7.27
CA GLY A 189 8.31 -14.68 -6.46
C GLY A 189 9.52 -15.25 -7.21
N GLU A 190 9.32 -15.64 -8.47
CA GLU A 190 10.41 -16.13 -9.35
C GLU A 190 11.47 -15.04 -9.55
N ILE A 191 11.05 -13.80 -9.84
CA ILE A 191 11.98 -12.67 -10.04
C ILE A 191 12.73 -12.34 -8.75
N ALA A 192 12.06 -12.37 -7.59
CA ALA A 192 12.73 -12.16 -6.31
C ALA A 192 13.88 -13.16 -6.10
N LYS A 193 13.65 -14.41 -6.46
CA LYS A 193 14.65 -15.49 -6.39
C LYS A 193 15.77 -15.29 -7.42
N GLU A 194 15.41 -15.01 -8.67
CA GLU A 194 16.40 -14.80 -9.76
C GLU A 194 17.31 -13.61 -9.47
N GLU A 195 16.74 -12.51 -9.01
CA GLU A 195 17.46 -11.25 -8.73
C GLU A 195 18.08 -11.23 -7.32
N ASN A 196 17.89 -12.27 -6.52
CA ASN A 196 18.33 -12.35 -5.12
C ASN A 196 17.93 -11.08 -4.32
N VAL A 197 16.63 -10.85 -4.22
CA VAL A 197 16.02 -9.76 -3.45
C VAL A 197 14.98 -10.29 -2.48
N TYR A 198 14.64 -9.48 -1.49
CA TYR A 198 13.64 -9.85 -0.48
C TYR A 198 12.24 -9.94 -1.10
N LEU A 199 11.48 -10.92 -0.63
CA LEU A 199 10.07 -11.12 -0.99
C LEU A 199 9.21 -11.16 0.27
N ILE A 200 8.17 -10.34 0.29
CA ILE A 200 7.05 -10.46 1.23
C ILE A 200 5.91 -11.14 0.47
N ASP A 201 5.63 -12.38 0.77
CA ASP A 201 4.53 -13.12 0.16
C ASP A 201 3.20 -12.76 0.82
N LEU A 202 2.70 -11.56 0.50
CA LEU A 202 1.42 -11.07 1.01
C LEU A 202 0.24 -11.83 0.39
N ASN A 203 0.42 -12.47 -0.77
CA ASN A 203 -0.60 -13.33 -1.37
C ASN A 203 -0.93 -14.49 -0.44
N GLU A 204 0.07 -15.26 -0.02
CA GLU A 204 -0.14 -16.40 0.89
C GLU A 204 -0.59 -15.95 2.29
N LEU A 205 -0.02 -14.86 2.83
CA LEU A 205 -0.42 -14.32 4.14
C LEU A 205 -1.87 -13.83 4.14
N SER A 206 -2.32 -13.16 3.08
CA SER A 206 -3.71 -12.71 2.96
C SER A 206 -4.69 -13.86 2.76
N LYS A 207 -4.29 -14.90 2.02
CA LYS A 207 -5.07 -16.14 1.91
C LYS A 207 -5.29 -16.76 3.27
N THR A 208 -4.22 -16.94 4.04
CA THR A 208 -4.30 -17.46 5.42
C THR A 208 -5.24 -16.61 6.28
N LEU A 209 -5.11 -15.28 6.22
CA LEU A 209 -5.94 -14.34 6.97
C LEU A 209 -7.42 -14.47 6.61
N PHE A 210 -7.74 -14.43 5.31
CA PHE A 210 -9.13 -14.43 4.87
C PHE A 210 -9.80 -15.80 5.05
N GLU A 211 -9.05 -16.90 4.87
CA GLU A 211 -9.56 -18.25 5.17
C GLU A 211 -9.83 -18.43 6.68
N ALA A 212 -8.98 -17.87 7.55
CA ALA A 212 -9.21 -17.89 8.99
C ALA A 212 -10.47 -17.10 9.39
N MET A 213 -10.76 -16.01 8.70
CA MET A 213 -12.01 -15.25 8.91
C MET A 213 -13.23 -15.95 8.29
N GLY A 214 -13.05 -16.70 7.23
CA GLY A 214 -14.14 -17.32 6.46
C GLY A 214 -14.98 -16.32 5.65
N PRO A 215 -15.92 -16.81 4.83
CA PRO A 215 -16.66 -15.99 3.87
C PRO A 215 -17.48 -14.86 4.49
N GLU A 216 -18.07 -15.07 5.67
CA GLU A 216 -18.94 -14.05 6.27
C GLU A 216 -18.16 -13.00 7.08
N LEU A 217 -17.26 -13.44 7.95
CA LEU A 217 -16.52 -12.50 8.80
C LEU A 217 -15.53 -11.66 7.97
N SER A 218 -14.96 -12.21 6.91
CA SER A 218 -14.03 -11.47 6.03
C SER A 218 -14.66 -10.24 5.38
N LYS A 219 -15.99 -10.19 5.20
CA LYS A 219 -16.69 -8.97 4.75
C LYS A 219 -16.39 -7.76 5.65
N LYS A 220 -16.08 -8.00 6.94
CA LYS A 220 -15.71 -6.94 7.89
C LYS A 220 -14.33 -6.33 7.64
N ALA A 221 -13.48 -6.98 6.85
CA ALA A 221 -12.19 -6.45 6.43
C ALA A 221 -12.24 -5.72 5.08
N PHE A 222 -13.33 -5.88 4.34
CA PHE A 222 -13.55 -5.27 3.03
C PHE A 222 -14.61 -4.17 3.08
N VAL A 223 -14.80 -3.45 1.96
CA VAL A 223 -15.79 -2.37 1.90
C VAL A 223 -17.18 -2.95 1.66
N TYR A 224 -17.77 -3.42 2.75
CA TYR A 224 -19.13 -3.95 2.82
C TYR A 224 -19.95 -3.15 3.83
N TYR A 225 -20.83 -2.29 3.33
CA TYR A 225 -21.66 -1.41 4.17
C TYR A 225 -23.10 -1.36 3.67
N PRO A 226 -24.08 -1.40 4.57
CA PRO A 226 -25.49 -1.19 4.20
C PRO A 226 -25.69 0.24 3.67
N PRO A 227 -26.82 0.49 2.97
CA PRO A 227 -27.17 1.85 2.54
C PRO A 227 -27.12 2.83 3.69
N ASN A 228 -26.76 4.09 3.41
CA ASN A 228 -26.72 5.21 4.37
C ASN A 228 -25.72 5.03 5.54
N SER A 229 -24.71 4.19 5.38
CA SER A 229 -23.60 4.09 6.37
C SER A 229 -22.66 5.29 6.32
N TYR A 230 -22.57 5.96 5.18
CA TYR A 230 -21.75 7.15 4.94
C TYR A 230 -22.57 8.27 4.29
N PRO A 231 -22.15 9.53 4.39
CA PRO A 231 -22.81 10.64 3.69
C PRO A 231 -22.90 10.36 2.17
N ASN A 232 -24.06 10.70 1.58
CA ASN A 232 -24.32 10.54 0.14
C ASN A 232 -24.16 9.10 -0.40
N GLN A 233 -24.34 8.11 0.44
CA GLN A 233 -24.28 6.68 0.09
C GLN A 233 -25.68 6.04 0.12
N PRO A 234 -26.53 6.24 -0.91
CA PRO A 234 -27.89 5.68 -0.92
C PRO A 234 -27.93 4.17 -1.17
N ASN A 235 -26.89 3.60 -1.77
CA ASN A 235 -26.80 2.19 -2.12
C ASN A 235 -25.85 1.44 -1.19
N ALA A 236 -26.04 0.13 -1.03
CA ALA A 236 -25.09 -0.72 -0.33
C ALA A 236 -23.72 -0.71 -1.05
N LEU A 237 -22.64 -0.75 -0.28
CA LEU A 237 -21.31 -1.03 -0.79
C LEU A 237 -21.01 -2.52 -0.62
N ALA A 238 -20.47 -3.13 -1.68
CA ALA A 238 -20.03 -4.53 -1.70
C ALA A 238 -18.83 -4.63 -2.63
N ASP A 239 -17.64 -4.72 -2.03
CA ASP A 239 -16.38 -4.75 -2.77
C ASP A 239 -15.47 -5.85 -2.24
N ASP A 240 -15.18 -6.84 -3.09
CA ASP A 240 -14.34 -7.99 -2.75
C ASP A 240 -12.85 -7.75 -3.00
N THR A 241 -12.46 -6.53 -3.34
CA THR A 241 -11.08 -6.18 -3.65
C THR A 241 -10.48 -5.16 -2.69
N HIS A 242 -11.26 -4.11 -2.34
CA HIS A 242 -10.75 -3.00 -1.55
C HIS A 242 -11.12 -3.14 -0.07
N PHE A 243 -10.22 -2.66 0.76
CA PHE A 243 -10.28 -2.81 2.21
C PHE A 243 -10.87 -1.57 2.88
N ASN A 244 -11.49 -1.79 4.01
CA ASN A 244 -11.75 -0.75 4.99
C ASN A 244 -10.56 -0.60 5.97
N PRO A 245 -10.58 0.35 6.91
CA PRO A 245 -9.47 0.55 7.85
C PRO A 245 -9.07 -0.70 8.63
N TYR A 246 -10.02 -1.54 9.06
CA TYR A 246 -9.71 -2.78 9.76
C TYR A 246 -8.95 -3.78 8.88
N GLY A 247 -9.44 -4.03 7.67
CA GLY A 247 -8.78 -4.97 6.75
C GLY A 247 -7.40 -4.47 6.32
N ALA A 248 -7.27 -3.17 6.06
CA ALA A 248 -6.01 -2.53 5.74
C ALA A 248 -4.98 -2.67 6.87
N TYR A 249 -5.42 -2.52 8.13
CA TYR A 249 -4.58 -2.70 9.32
C TYR A 249 -4.13 -4.16 9.47
N GLU A 250 -5.03 -5.14 9.31
CA GLU A 250 -4.68 -6.57 9.39
C GLU A 250 -3.66 -6.97 8.30
N LEU A 251 -3.80 -6.45 7.08
CA LEU A 251 -2.84 -6.69 6.00
C LEU A 251 -1.49 -6.02 6.26
N ALA A 252 -1.47 -4.81 6.83
CA ALA A 252 -0.22 -4.17 7.25
C ALA A 252 0.51 -5.02 8.31
N LYS A 253 -0.22 -5.64 9.23
CA LYS A 253 0.37 -6.62 10.18
C LYS A 253 0.94 -7.85 9.49
N CYS A 254 0.32 -8.33 8.40
CA CYS A 254 0.90 -9.40 7.58
C CYS A 254 2.25 -8.99 6.98
N VAL A 255 2.36 -7.77 6.47
CA VAL A 255 3.62 -7.22 5.95
C VAL A 255 4.68 -7.14 7.04
N VAL A 256 4.32 -6.59 8.20
CA VAL A 256 5.22 -6.48 9.38
C VAL A 256 5.67 -7.86 9.85
N LYS A 257 4.75 -8.83 9.92
CA LYS A 257 5.08 -10.22 10.26
C LYS A 257 6.14 -10.80 9.33
N ALA A 258 5.96 -10.64 8.02
CA ALA A 258 6.94 -11.14 7.04
C ALA A 258 8.32 -10.50 7.22
N ILE A 259 8.36 -9.18 7.51
CA ILE A 259 9.61 -8.47 7.81
C ILE A 259 10.31 -9.05 9.05
N VAL A 260 9.53 -9.36 10.09
CA VAL A 260 10.06 -9.91 11.36
C VAL A 260 10.53 -11.35 11.19
N ASP A 261 9.70 -12.21 10.60
CA ASP A 261 9.97 -13.65 10.48
C ASP A 261 11.17 -13.95 9.58
N GLN A 262 11.29 -13.21 8.48
CA GLN A 262 12.41 -13.36 7.55
C GLN A 262 13.66 -12.57 7.99
N ASN A 263 13.60 -11.89 9.14
CA ASN A 263 14.69 -11.06 9.65
C ASN A 263 15.19 -10.02 8.63
N LEU A 264 14.27 -9.40 7.88
CA LEU A 264 14.64 -8.37 6.92
C LEU A 264 15.33 -7.18 7.60
N PRO A 265 16.20 -6.42 6.89
CA PRO A 265 16.89 -5.26 7.48
C PRO A 265 15.96 -4.20 8.09
N LEU A 266 14.70 -4.13 7.64
CA LEU A 266 13.66 -3.25 8.17
C LEU A 266 13.22 -3.60 9.60
N LYS A 267 13.42 -4.84 10.04
CA LYS A 267 12.97 -5.33 11.37
C LYS A 267 13.45 -4.47 12.54
N LYS A 268 14.64 -3.90 12.43
CA LYS A 268 15.21 -3.06 13.49
C LYS A 268 14.43 -1.76 13.74
N TYR A 269 13.65 -1.31 12.77
CA TYR A 269 12.86 -0.09 12.83
C TYR A 269 11.39 -0.34 13.24
N ILE A 270 10.97 -1.59 13.39
CA ILE A 270 9.61 -1.93 13.83
C ILE A 270 9.48 -1.68 15.32
N SER A 271 8.42 -1.00 15.73
CA SER A 271 8.12 -0.75 17.14
C SER A 271 7.87 -2.06 17.90
N ASN A 272 8.27 -2.10 19.17
CA ASN A 272 8.34 -3.36 19.93
C ASN A 272 6.99 -4.04 20.20
N ASN A 273 5.89 -3.29 20.13
CA ASN A 273 4.57 -3.78 20.50
C ASN A 273 3.88 -4.62 19.40
N GLU A 274 4.43 -4.62 18.16
CA GLU A 274 3.72 -5.14 16.98
C GLU A 274 4.40 -6.36 16.32
N LYS A 275 5.33 -7.01 17.04
CA LYS A 275 6.16 -8.08 16.45
C LYS A 275 5.50 -9.46 16.40
N ASN A 276 4.36 -9.66 17.06
CA ASN A 276 3.74 -10.98 17.24
C ASN A 276 2.34 -11.03 16.62
N PHE A 277 2.26 -11.07 15.31
CA PHE A 277 0.99 -11.28 14.62
C PHE A 277 0.87 -12.70 14.06
N ASN A 278 -0.34 -13.26 14.11
CA ASN A 278 -0.67 -14.55 13.50
C ASN A 278 -1.89 -14.38 12.58
N PRO A 279 -1.75 -14.48 11.25
CA PRO A 279 -2.87 -14.33 10.33
C PRO A 279 -3.97 -15.38 10.49
N ASN A 280 -3.68 -16.53 11.14
CA ASN A 280 -4.71 -17.50 11.53
C ASN A 280 -5.57 -17.03 12.72
N LYS A 281 -5.21 -15.93 13.36
CA LYS A 281 -5.95 -15.35 14.50
C LYS A 281 -6.02 -13.83 14.32
N PRO A 282 -6.83 -13.35 13.36
CA PRO A 282 -7.05 -11.91 13.17
C PRO A 282 -7.57 -11.26 14.44
N ASP A 283 -7.33 -9.99 14.62
CA ASP A 283 -7.82 -9.24 15.76
C ASP A 283 -9.36 -9.22 15.75
N ASP A 284 -9.96 -9.13 16.92
CA ASP A 284 -11.41 -8.97 17.02
C ASP A 284 -11.83 -7.62 16.46
N VAL A 285 -12.57 -7.64 15.36
CA VAL A 285 -13.07 -6.41 14.69
C VAL A 285 -13.87 -5.51 15.62
N ASN A 286 -14.54 -6.07 16.65
CA ASN A 286 -15.32 -5.29 17.60
C ASN A 286 -14.43 -4.51 18.60
N ARG A 287 -13.17 -4.84 18.68
CA ARG A 287 -12.16 -4.15 19.50
C ARG A 287 -11.31 -3.18 18.70
N PHE A 288 -11.42 -3.20 17.38
CA PHE A 288 -10.71 -2.27 16.50
C PHE A 288 -11.38 -0.90 16.55
N HIS A 289 -10.65 0.09 17.02
CA HIS A 289 -11.11 1.46 17.08
C HIS A 289 -10.44 2.29 16.00
N TRP A 290 -11.24 2.91 15.16
CA TRP A 290 -10.79 3.81 14.11
C TRP A 290 -11.50 5.16 14.22
N PRO A 291 -10.78 6.27 14.52
CA PRO A 291 -11.35 7.61 14.52
C PRO A 291 -11.74 7.99 13.09
N LYS A 292 -13.02 8.28 12.87
CA LYS A 292 -13.52 8.61 11.53
C LYS A 292 -12.89 9.88 10.99
N SER A 293 -12.50 9.84 9.71
CA SER A 293 -12.09 11.01 8.95
C SER A 293 -13.28 11.90 8.62
N VAL A 294 -13.03 13.19 8.43
CA VAL A 294 -14.01 14.13 7.86
C VAL A 294 -14.14 13.97 6.34
N PHE A 295 -13.19 13.27 5.71
CA PHE A 295 -13.17 12.99 4.28
C PHE A 295 -13.78 11.62 4.00
N MET A 296 -14.99 11.62 3.43
CA MET A 296 -15.74 10.41 3.10
C MET A 296 -16.27 10.49 1.68
N GLU A 297 -16.17 9.40 0.93
CA GLU A 297 -16.65 9.30 -0.45
C GLU A 297 -17.16 7.88 -0.70
N SER A 298 -18.34 7.76 -1.28
CA SER A 298 -18.91 6.44 -1.62
C SER A 298 -18.47 5.90 -2.98
N LEU A 299 -17.75 6.71 -3.77
CA LEU A 299 -17.25 6.31 -5.07
C LEU A 299 -16.08 5.34 -4.93
N LYS A 300 -16.22 4.18 -5.57
CA LYS A 300 -15.17 3.18 -5.61
C LYS A 300 -13.88 3.75 -6.23
N PRO A 301 -12.71 3.50 -5.62
CA PRO A 301 -11.43 3.86 -6.23
C PRO A 301 -11.23 3.21 -7.60
N ASP A 302 -10.38 3.79 -8.46
CA ASP A 302 -10.00 3.13 -9.71
C ASP A 302 -9.25 1.82 -9.40
N GLY A 303 -9.42 0.86 -10.28
CA GLY A 303 -8.90 -0.49 -10.12
C GLY A 303 -10.01 -1.46 -9.68
N ASN A 304 -9.99 -2.65 -10.21
CA ASN A 304 -10.84 -3.82 -9.87
C ASN A 304 -12.32 -3.55 -9.66
#